data_a2faaaa88e22706daf0108a531b55e15
#
_entry.id   a2faaaa88e22706daf0108a531b55e15
#
_cell.length_a   1.000
_cell.length_b   1.000
_cell.length_c   1.000
_cell.angle_alpha   90.00
_cell.angle_beta   90.00
_cell.angle_gamma   90.00
#
_symmetry.space_group_name_H-M   'P 1'
#
loop_
_entity.id
_entity.type
_entity.pdbx_description
1 polymer ?
#
loop_
_entity_poly.entity_id
_entity_poly.type
_entity_poly.pdbx_seq_one_letter_code
_entity_poly.pdbx_strand_id
1 'polypeptide(L)'
;FAGTTVATGEAFAVVIATGMGTELGRIARLSQSAPVTRSPLQLETTKIARYVTYGVAVVTAIVLVIAVQSDLAIKDALLFAVGFACALIPQGLPAEVNTALAAAAGILAKQNALVKRLSAVETLGATHVICTDKTGTLTKNQMTVTELTVGGATYTSTGTGYDPAGTIAPTARGDAAARLTAFLSVGVLASNARLVPPATDEPAWRILGDPTEGALVVLARKGGIDPEAVAAANEEIGELPFDSTRKLM
;
A
#
# COMPACT_ATOMS: atom_id res chain seq x y z
N PHE A 1 -9.17 -1.11 19.97
CA PHE A 1 -9.79 -1.85 18.87
C PHE A 1 -8.73 -2.67 18.11
N ALA A 2 -9.10 -3.85 17.61
CA ALA A 2 -8.20 -4.63 16.74
C ALA A 2 -7.80 -3.83 15.51
N GLY A 3 -6.50 -3.88 15.13
CA GLY A 3 -5.95 -3.11 14.01
C GLY A 3 -5.53 -1.69 14.36
N THR A 4 -5.60 -1.30 15.63
CA THR A 4 -5.01 -0.05 16.13
C THR A 4 -3.80 -0.34 17.01
N THR A 5 -2.93 0.64 17.18
CA THR A 5 -1.76 0.59 18.05
C THR A 5 -2.00 1.42 19.30
N VAL A 6 -1.35 1.05 20.41
CA VAL A 6 -1.33 1.85 21.63
C VAL A 6 -0.44 3.07 21.36
N ALA A 7 -1.01 4.27 21.49
CA ALA A 7 -0.30 5.51 21.20
C ALA A 7 0.54 5.99 22.41
N THR A 8 0.08 5.71 23.63
CA THR A 8 0.78 6.07 24.88
C THR A 8 0.34 5.13 26.01
N GLY A 9 1.24 4.82 26.92
CA GLY A 9 0.98 4.02 28.12
C GLY A 9 0.73 2.54 27.87
N GLU A 10 0.39 1.81 28.93
CA GLU A 10 0.06 0.39 28.93
C GLU A 10 -1.41 0.16 29.31
N ALA A 11 -1.99 -0.93 28.80
CA ALA A 11 -3.35 -1.30 29.16
C ALA A 11 -3.56 -2.82 29.12
N PHE A 12 -4.38 -3.33 30.05
CA PHE A 12 -4.95 -4.67 29.96
C PHE A 12 -6.31 -4.61 29.28
N ALA A 13 -6.56 -5.54 28.37
CA ALA A 13 -7.81 -5.60 27.65
C ALA A 13 -8.39 -7.02 27.65
N VAL A 14 -9.71 -7.10 27.70
CA VAL A 14 -10.47 -8.35 27.54
C VAL A 14 -11.01 -8.42 26.11
N VAL A 15 -10.75 -9.50 25.41
CA VAL A 15 -11.28 -9.71 24.06
C VAL A 15 -12.76 -10.05 24.15
N ILE A 16 -13.64 -9.19 23.64
CA ILE A 16 -15.10 -9.32 23.65
C ILE A 16 -15.69 -9.75 22.31
N ALA A 17 -14.94 -9.66 21.22
CA ALA A 17 -15.35 -10.06 19.87
C ALA A 17 -14.13 -10.46 19.04
N THR A 18 -14.32 -11.40 18.09
CA THR A 18 -13.27 -11.87 17.19
C THR A 18 -13.73 -11.87 15.74
N GLY A 19 -12.79 -11.92 14.80
CA GLY A 19 -13.04 -12.03 13.36
C GLY A 19 -13.98 -10.93 12.84
N MET A 20 -15.01 -11.33 12.10
CA MET A 20 -15.98 -10.40 11.48
C MET A 20 -16.91 -9.70 12.49
N GLY A 21 -16.93 -10.11 13.76
CA GLY A 21 -17.64 -9.46 14.85
C GLY A 21 -16.93 -8.26 15.43
N THR A 22 -15.66 -8.02 15.10
CA THR A 22 -14.89 -6.84 15.52
C THR A 22 -15.22 -5.60 14.68
N GLU A 23 -14.82 -4.42 15.17
CA GLU A 23 -14.93 -3.18 14.37
C GLU A 23 -14.11 -3.27 13.07
N LEU A 24 -12.93 -3.89 13.11
CA LEU A 24 -12.13 -4.14 11.91
C LEU A 24 -12.89 -5.07 10.93
N GLY A 25 -13.56 -6.10 11.45
CA GLY A 25 -14.41 -6.98 10.63
C GLY A 25 -15.60 -6.23 10.00
N ARG A 26 -16.20 -5.29 10.73
CA ARG A 26 -17.26 -4.41 10.20
C ARG A 26 -16.74 -3.52 9.06
N ILE A 27 -15.58 -2.91 9.22
CA ILE A 27 -14.93 -2.09 8.18
C ILE A 27 -14.60 -2.96 6.96
N ALA A 28 -14.04 -4.16 7.15
CA ALA A 28 -13.74 -5.08 6.06
C ALA A 28 -15.00 -5.45 5.26
N ARG A 29 -16.12 -5.72 5.93
CA ARG A 29 -17.41 -6.00 5.28
C ARG A 29 -17.93 -4.81 4.48
N LEU A 30 -17.87 -3.60 5.03
CA LEU A 30 -18.25 -2.37 4.31
C LEU A 30 -17.37 -2.15 3.07
N SER A 31 -16.07 -2.38 3.17
CA SER A 31 -15.14 -2.29 2.05
C SER A 31 -15.44 -3.33 0.96
N GLN A 32 -15.80 -4.56 1.33
CA GLN A 32 -16.16 -5.62 0.38
C GLN A 32 -17.52 -5.38 -0.28
N SER A 33 -18.45 -4.75 0.41
CA SER A 33 -19.78 -4.42 -0.13
C SER A 33 -19.82 -3.14 -0.98
N ALA A 34 -18.71 -2.43 -1.10
CA ALA A 34 -18.60 -1.25 -1.94
C ALA A 34 -18.94 -1.60 -3.41
N PRO A 35 -19.83 -0.85 -4.07
CA PRO A 35 -20.23 -1.15 -5.44
C PRO A 35 -19.02 -1.12 -6.38
N VAL A 36 -18.94 -2.15 -7.24
CA VAL A 36 -17.89 -2.19 -8.26
C VAL A 36 -18.24 -1.15 -9.34
N THR A 37 -17.52 -0.05 -9.35
CA THR A 37 -17.63 0.95 -10.42
C THR A 37 -17.12 0.34 -11.73
N ARG A 38 -17.93 0.48 -12.81
CA ARG A 38 -17.48 0.09 -14.15
C ARG A 38 -16.43 1.08 -14.64
N SER A 39 -15.49 0.57 -15.40
CA SER A 39 -14.46 1.44 -15.99
C SER A 39 -15.03 2.34 -17.09
N PRO A 40 -14.41 3.49 -17.39
CA PRO A 40 -14.80 4.36 -18.50
C PRO A 40 -14.89 3.60 -19.83
N LEU A 41 -13.94 2.74 -20.14
CA LEU A 41 -13.94 1.93 -21.36
C LEU A 41 -15.13 0.96 -21.41
N GLN A 42 -15.47 0.31 -20.30
CA GLN A 42 -16.63 -0.57 -20.22
C GLN A 42 -17.94 0.20 -20.46
N LEU A 43 -18.04 1.43 -19.97
CA LEU A 43 -19.20 2.29 -20.21
C LEU A 43 -19.28 2.71 -21.68
N GLU A 44 -18.17 3.16 -22.27
CA GLU A 44 -18.13 3.55 -23.69
C GLU A 44 -18.36 2.34 -24.62
N THR A 45 -17.74 1.20 -24.35
CA THR A 45 -17.95 -0.04 -25.12
C THR A 45 -19.42 -0.46 -25.09
N THR A 46 -20.08 -0.34 -23.93
CA THR A 46 -21.51 -0.64 -23.78
C THR A 46 -22.38 0.34 -24.59
N LYS A 47 -22.03 1.63 -24.64
CA LYS A 47 -22.72 2.62 -25.47
C LYS A 47 -22.57 2.29 -26.95
N ILE A 48 -21.32 2.04 -27.40
CA ILE A 48 -21.04 1.67 -28.80
C ILE A 48 -21.81 0.41 -29.18
N ALA A 49 -21.78 -0.64 -28.37
CA ALA A 49 -22.52 -1.87 -28.60
C ALA A 49 -24.02 -1.60 -28.75
N ARG A 50 -24.58 -0.72 -27.92
CA ARG A 50 -26.00 -0.33 -28.01
C ARG A 50 -26.32 0.40 -29.30
N TYR A 51 -25.53 1.37 -29.73
CA TYR A 51 -25.73 2.08 -30.99
C TYR A 51 -25.61 1.15 -32.19
N VAL A 52 -24.60 0.27 -32.17
CA VAL A 52 -24.45 -0.75 -33.23
C VAL A 52 -25.69 -1.67 -33.28
N THR A 53 -26.14 -2.15 -32.11
CA THR A 53 -27.34 -3.01 -32.03
C THR A 53 -28.59 -2.32 -32.62
N TYR A 54 -28.83 -1.05 -32.31
CA TYR A 54 -29.95 -0.30 -32.89
C TYR A 54 -29.76 -0.12 -34.41
N GLY A 55 -28.56 0.22 -34.87
CA GLY A 55 -28.26 0.32 -36.32
C GLY A 55 -28.51 -0.99 -37.04
N VAL A 56 -28.03 -2.10 -36.50
CA VAL A 56 -28.24 -3.45 -37.03
C VAL A 56 -29.74 -3.80 -37.06
N ALA A 57 -30.49 -3.49 -36.01
CA ALA A 57 -31.93 -3.75 -35.97
C ALA A 57 -32.69 -3.01 -37.09
N VAL A 58 -32.34 -1.74 -37.33
CA VAL A 58 -32.94 -0.94 -38.41
C VAL A 58 -32.57 -1.52 -39.78
N VAL A 59 -31.29 -1.82 -40.03
CA VAL A 59 -30.87 -2.39 -41.31
C VAL A 59 -31.48 -3.77 -41.53
N THR A 60 -31.56 -4.61 -40.51
CA THR A 60 -32.21 -5.93 -40.56
C THR A 60 -33.69 -5.81 -40.90
N ALA A 61 -34.40 -4.82 -40.31
CA ALA A 61 -35.81 -4.56 -40.64
C ALA A 61 -35.96 -4.14 -42.09
N ILE A 62 -35.12 -3.27 -42.63
CA ILE A 62 -35.12 -2.85 -44.03
C ILE A 62 -34.90 -4.05 -44.97
N VAL A 63 -33.85 -4.87 -44.66
CA VAL A 63 -33.51 -6.07 -45.42
C VAL A 63 -34.70 -7.06 -45.44
N LEU A 64 -35.38 -7.24 -44.29
CA LEU A 64 -36.56 -8.11 -44.19
C LEU A 64 -37.67 -7.62 -45.05
N VAL A 65 -37.97 -6.31 -45.05
CA VAL A 65 -39.02 -5.71 -45.90
C VAL A 65 -38.71 -5.92 -47.39
N ILE A 66 -37.48 -5.68 -47.81
CA ILE A 66 -37.05 -5.88 -49.19
C ILE A 66 -37.19 -7.36 -49.59
N ALA A 67 -36.72 -8.28 -48.71
CA ALA A 67 -36.79 -9.71 -48.98
C ALA A 67 -38.21 -10.22 -49.13
N VAL A 68 -39.17 -9.74 -48.32
CA VAL A 68 -40.57 -10.07 -48.42
C VAL A 68 -41.22 -9.51 -49.73
N GLN A 69 -40.80 -8.32 -50.17
CA GLN A 69 -41.26 -7.71 -51.42
C GLN A 69 -40.68 -8.38 -52.67
N SER A 70 -39.58 -9.14 -52.53
CA SER A 70 -38.91 -9.86 -53.61
C SER A 70 -39.43 -11.28 -53.81
N ASP A 71 -40.62 -11.62 -53.37
CA ASP A 71 -41.27 -12.94 -53.44
C ASP A 71 -40.47 -14.09 -52.77
N LEU A 72 -39.54 -13.79 -51.88
CA LEU A 72 -38.85 -14.78 -51.11
C LEU A 72 -39.80 -15.43 -50.08
N ALA A 73 -39.65 -16.73 -49.87
CA ALA A 73 -40.37 -17.40 -48.78
C ALA A 73 -40.02 -16.74 -47.43
N ILE A 74 -41.00 -16.46 -46.60
CA ILE A 74 -40.84 -15.77 -45.31
C ILE A 74 -39.72 -16.44 -44.44
N LYS A 75 -39.64 -17.78 -44.52
CA LYS A 75 -38.58 -18.55 -43.81
C LYS A 75 -37.18 -18.15 -44.25
N ASP A 76 -36.96 -18.02 -45.55
CA ASP A 76 -35.63 -17.73 -46.13
C ASP A 76 -35.27 -16.26 -45.89
N ALA A 77 -36.27 -15.35 -46.00
CA ALA A 77 -36.12 -13.94 -45.64
C ALA A 77 -35.71 -13.76 -44.17
N LEU A 78 -36.35 -14.50 -43.25
CA LEU A 78 -36.03 -14.45 -41.81
C LEU A 78 -34.64 -15.02 -41.51
N LEU A 79 -34.26 -16.17 -42.12
CA LEU A 79 -32.93 -16.76 -41.95
C LEU A 79 -31.85 -15.83 -42.46
N PHE A 80 -32.05 -15.17 -43.60
CA PHE A 80 -31.12 -14.20 -44.15
C PHE A 80 -30.99 -12.97 -43.22
N ALA A 81 -32.09 -12.42 -42.75
CA ALA A 81 -32.11 -11.26 -41.86
C ALA A 81 -31.38 -11.56 -40.50
N VAL A 82 -31.64 -12.72 -39.91
CA VAL A 82 -30.96 -13.15 -38.66
C VAL A 82 -29.47 -13.38 -38.90
N GLY A 83 -29.10 -14.08 -40.01
CA GLY A 83 -27.70 -14.30 -40.36
C GLY A 83 -26.94 -12.98 -40.56
N PHE A 84 -27.58 -12.02 -41.25
CA PHE A 84 -27.02 -10.69 -41.46
C PHE A 84 -26.86 -9.92 -40.14
N ALA A 85 -27.84 -9.96 -39.26
CA ALA A 85 -27.79 -9.34 -37.95
C ALA A 85 -26.62 -9.93 -37.12
N CYS A 86 -26.48 -11.24 -37.08
CA CYS A 86 -25.38 -11.93 -36.36
C CYS A 86 -23.99 -11.55 -36.89
N ALA A 87 -23.86 -11.37 -38.22
CA ALA A 87 -22.60 -11.00 -38.86
C ALA A 87 -22.16 -9.55 -38.52
N LEU A 88 -23.11 -8.65 -38.31
CA LEU A 88 -22.84 -7.23 -38.05
C LEU A 88 -22.59 -6.91 -36.59
N ILE A 89 -23.03 -7.74 -35.65
CA ILE A 89 -22.81 -7.48 -34.20
C ILE A 89 -21.38 -7.85 -33.83
N PRO A 90 -20.53 -6.91 -33.33
CA PRO A 90 -19.15 -7.20 -32.96
C PRO A 90 -19.09 -7.95 -31.63
N GLN A 91 -19.38 -9.25 -31.65
CA GLN A 91 -19.46 -10.10 -30.46
C GLN A 91 -18.09 -10.33 -29.79
N GLY A 92 -17.00 -10.21 -30.57
CA GLY A 92 -15.62 -10.39 -30.10
C GLY A 92 -15.07 -9.24 -29.26
N LEU A 93 -15.60 -8.03 -29.42
CA LEU A 93 -15.02 -6.81 -28.81
C LEU A 93 -14.86 -6.87 -27.28
N PRO A 94 -15.80 -7.35 -26.47
CA PRO A 94 -15.61 -7.48 -25.03
C PRO A 94 -14.52 -8.52 -24.64
N ALA A 95 -14.42 -9.61 -25.40
CA ALA A 95 -13.44 -10.65 -25.19
C ALA A 95 -12.02 -10.16 -25.50
N GLU A 96 -11.85 -9.42 -26.60
CA GLU A 96 -10.58 -8.82 -27.00
C GLU A 96 -10.07 -7.80 -25.98
N VAL A 97 -10.95 -6.91 -25.50
CA VAL A 97 -10.65 -5.92 -24.46
C VAL A 97 -10.21 -6.63 -23.18
N ASN A 98 -10.96 -7.62 -22.73
CA ASN A 98 -10.62 -8.35 -21.50
C ASN A 98 -9.29 -9.10 -21.64
N THR A 99 -9.01 -9.68 -22.80
CA THR A 99 -7.74 -10.36 -23.08
C THR A 99 -6.57 -9.39 -23.07
N ALA A 100 -6.71 -8.22 -23.69
CA ALA A 100 -5.69 -7.18 -23.69
C ALA A 100 -5.41 -6.66 -22.25
N LEU A 101 -6.46 -6.41 -21.46
CA LEU A 101 -6.31 -5.99 -20.06
C LEU A 101 -5.67 -7.08 -19.19
N ALA A 102 -5.99 -8.36 -19.42
CA ALA A 102 -5.37 -9.47 -18.71
C ALA A 102 -3.88 -9.60 -19.05
N ALA A 103 -3.51 -9.43 -20.33
CA ALA A 103 -2.11 -9.41 -20.76
C ALA A 103 -1.34 -8.24 -20.10
N ALA A 104 -1.92 -7.05 -20.07
CA ALA A 104 -1.34 -5.88 -19.41
C ALA A 104 -1.17 -6.10 -17.89
N ALA A 105 -2.18 -6.68 -17.21
CA ALA A 105 -2.07 -7.06 -15.81
C ALA A 105 -0.94 -8.07 -15.55
N GLY A 106 -0.72 -9.02 -16.49
CA GLY A 106 0.40 -9.97 -16.42
C GLY A 106 1.77 -9.28 -16.55
N ILE A 107 1.88 -8.24 -17.37
CA ILE A 107 3.11 -7.44 -17.49
C ILE A 107 3.38 -6.67 -16.19
N LEU A 108 2.35 -6.02 -15.62
CA LEU A 108 2.44 -5.29 -14.35
C LEU A 108 2.83 -6.21 -13.19
N ALA A 109 2.27 -7.43 -13.13
CA ALA A 109 2.62 -8.41 -12.11
C ALA A 109 4.11 -8.81 -12.16
N LYS A 110 4.71 -8.92 -13.36
CA LYS A 110 6.15 -9.16 -13.52
C LYS A 110 7.02 -7.99 -13.01
N GLN A 111 6.45 -6.80 -12.92
CA GLN A 111 7.07 -5.59 -12.35
C GLN A 111 6.70 -5.38 -10.87
N ASN A 112 6.24 -6.43 -10.17
CA ASN A 112 5.79 -6.39 -8.78
C ASN A 112 4.57 -5.48 -8.52
N ALA A 113 3.81 -5.15 -9.55
CA ALA A 113 2.57 -4.38 -9.43
C ALA A 113 1.36 -5.34 -9.56
N LEU A 114 0.81 -5.76 -8.41
CA LEU A 114 -0.32 -6.67 -8.38
C LEU A 114 -1.64 -5.92 -8.58
N VAL A 115 -2.32 -6.19 -9.69
CA VAL A 115 -3.61 -5.62 -10.02
C VAL A 115 -4.73 -6.54 -9.55
N LYS A 116 -5.58 -6.08 -8.64
CA LYS A 116 -6.72 -6.85 -8.13
C LYS A 116 -7.97 -6.82 -9.02
N ARG A 117 -8.08 -5.82 -9.91
CA ARG A 117 -9.22 -5.65 -10.82
C ARG A 117 -8.72 -5.20 -12.19
N LEU A 118 -9.18 -5.84 -13.26
CA LEU A 118 -8.75 -5.50 -14.62
C LEU A 118 -9.11 -4.06 -15.01
N SER A 119 -10.24 -3.53 -14.51
CA SER A 119 -10.61 -2.12 -14.72
C SER A 119 -9.60 -1.13 -14.15
N ALA A 120 -8.80 -1.53 -13.15
CA ALA A 120 -7.76 -0.67 -12.59
C ALA A 120 -6.60 -0.45 -13.55
N VAL A 121 -6.29 -1.41 -14.44
CA VAL A 121 -5.25 -1.28 -15.48
C VAL A 121 -5.60 -0.14 -16.43
N GLU A 122 -6.85 -0.10 -16.87
CA GLU A 122 -7.37 0.94 -17.75
C GLU A 122 -7.32 2.32 -17.07
N THR A 123 -7.83 2.40 -15.83
CA THR A 123 -7.84 3.64 -15.06
C THR A 123 -6.42 4.16 -14.84
N LEU A 124 -5.47 3.28 -14.55
CA LEU A 124 -4.06 3.64 -14.39
C LEU A 124 -3.48 4.24 -15.68
N GLY A 125 -3.77 3.63 -16.83
CA GLY A 125 -3.33 4.12 -18.14
C GLY A 125 -3.90 5.47 -18.55
N ALA A 126 -5.07 5.85 -18.04
CA ALA A 126 -5.75 7.12 -18.30
C ALA A 126 -5.53 8.18 -17.21
N THR A 127 -4.67 7.91 -16.23
CA THR A 127 -4.45 8.81 -15.08
C THR A 127 -3.57 10.01 -15.48
N HIS A 128 -4.05 11.21 -15.20
CA HIS A 128 -3.31 12.47 -15.42
C HIS A 128 -2.84 13.10 -14.09
N VAL A 129 -3.43 12.71 -12.97
CA VAL A 129 -3.11 13.25 -11.64
C VAL A 129 -2.88 12.08 -10.70
N ILE A 130 -1.75 12.10 -9.99
CA ILE A 130 -1.38 11.12 -8.98
C ILE A 130 -1.38 11.80 -7.63
N CYS A 131 -2.26 11.37 -6.73
CA CYS A 131 -2.26 11.77 -5.33
C CYS A 131 -1.60 10.66 -4.52
N THR A 132 -0.49 10.97 -3.84
CA THR A 132 0.28 10.00 -3.07
C THR A 132 0.47 10.46 -1.64
N ASP A 133 0.44 9.53 -0.71
CA ASP A 133 0.88 9.79 0.66
C ASP A 133 2.41 9.78 0.73
N LYS A 134 2.95 10.51 1.69
CA LYS A 134 4.40 10.57 1.92
C LYS A 134 4.89 9.32 2.66
N THR A 135 4.30 9.05 3.82
CA THR A 135 4.82 8.07 4.78
C THR A 135 4.48 6.64 4.38
N GLY A 136 5.49 5.80 4.23
CA GLY A 136 5.32 4.40 3.82
C GLY A 136 4.97 4.19 2.34
N THR A 137 4.87 5.28 1.55
CA THR A 137 4.62 5.26 0.10
C THR A 137 5.81 5.84 -0.65
N LEU A 138 6.11 7.12 -0.45
CA LEU A 138 7.32 7.74 -0.98
C LEU A 138 8.55 7.47 -0.11
N THR A 139 8.34 7.27 1.17
CA THR A 139 9.37 6.92 2.16
C THR A 139 9.18 5.49 2.66
N LYS A 140 10.22 4.93 3.23
CA LYS A 140 10.19 3.56 3.82
C LYS A 140 9.54 3.51 5.21
N ASN A 141 8.99 4.61 5.71
CA ASN A 141 8.51 4.73 7.10
C ASN A 141 9.56 4.31 8.15
N GLN A 142 10.80 4.66 7.87
CA GLN A 142 11.94 4.39 8.75
C GLN A 142 12.60 5.70 9.14
N MET A 143 12.87 5.86 10.43
CA MET A 143 13.61 7.00 10.97
C MET A 143 15.07 6.66 11.05
N THR A 144 15.95 7.61 10.73
CA THR A 144 17.40 7.46 10.83
C THR A 144 18.00 8.73 11.39
N VAL A 145 18.80 8.63 12.44
CA VAL A 145 19.60 9.76 12.92
C VAL A 145 20.82 9.91 12.01
N THR A 146 20.93 11.04 11.36
CA THR A 146 22.05 11.38 10.48
C THR A 146 23.07 12.30 11.14
N GLU A 147 22.62 13.16 12.06
CA GLU A 147 23.44 14.10 12.79
C GLU A 147 22.93 14.24 14.23
N LEU A 148 23.87 14.44 15.16
CA LEU A 148 23.56 14.72 16.57
C LEU A 148 24.57 15.72 17.14
N THR A 149 24.12 16.55 18.06
CA THR A 149 24.99 17.49 18.80
C THR A 149 24.94 17.17 20.29
N VAL A 150 26.07 16.86 20.86
CA VAL A 150 26.22 16.48 22.26
C VAL A 150 27.34 17.29 22.90
N GLY A 151 27.02 18.03 23.96
CA GLY A 151 28.01 18.82 24.71
C GLY A 151 28.74 19.85 23.85
N GLY A 152 28.09 20.42 22.83
CA GLY A 152 28.66 21.39 21.89
C GLY A 152 29.49 20.79 20.76
N ALA A 153 29.67 19.46 20.73
CA ALA A 153 30.29 18.76 19.61
C ALA A 153 29.23 18.14 18.68
N THR A 154 29.42 18.28 17.37
CA THR A 154 28.55 17.68 16.35
C THR A 154 29.16 16.39 15.83
N TYR A 155 28.31 15.38 15.65
CA TYR A 155 28.67 14.07 15.14
C TYR A 155 27.77 13.73 13.95
N THR A 156 28.30 13.00 12.99
CA THR A 156 27.53 12.42 11.88
C THR A 156 27.42 10.90 12.08
N SER A 157 26.24 10.37 11.77
CA SER A 157 25.97 8.93 11.77
C SER A 157 25.85 8.43 10.34
N THR A 158 26.53 7.34 10.03
CA THR A 158 26.46 6.66 8.73
C THR A 158 25.46 5.50 8.74
N GLY A 159 25.11 4.98 7.56
CA GLY A 159 24.09 3.93 7.39
C GLY A 159 22.67 4.47 7.44
N THR A 160 21.72 3.74 6.87
CA THR A 160 20.32 4.14 6.71
C THR A 160 19.38 3.07 7.23
N GLY A 161 18.18 3.49 7.66
CA GLY A 161 17.16 2.56 8.18
C GLY A 161 17.53 1.97 9.53
N TYR A 162 17.05 0.75 9.76
CA TYR A 162 17.23 0.07 11.06
C TYR A 162 18.44 -0.88 11.12
N ASP A 163 19.25 -0.93 10.07
CA ASP A 163 20.50 -1.68 10.09
C ASP A 163 21.48 -1.00 11.08
N PRO A 164 21.96 -1.71 12.11
CA PRO A 164 22.93 -1.17 13.06
C PRO A 164 24.33 -1.03 12.47
N ALA A 165 24.57 -1.50 11.25
CA ALA A 165 25.82 -1.28 10.55
C ALA A 165 26.02 0.21 10.27
N GLY A 166 27.16 0.75 10.71
CA GLY A 166 27.48 2.16 10.58
C GLY A 166 28.40 2.64 11.71
N THR A 167 28.71 3.93 11.68
CA THR A 167 29.60 4.55 12.66
C THR A 167 29.07 5.92 13.05
N ILE A 168 29.45 6.38 14.24
CA ILE A 168 29.27 7.76 14.68
C ILE A 168 30.64 8.41 14.69
N ALA A 169 30.83 9.46 13.91
CA ALA A 169 32.11 10.17 13.81
C ALA A 169 31.94 11.65 14.19
N PRO A 170 32.86 12.23 14.97
CA PRO A 170 32.85 13.66 15.25
C PRO A 170 33.19 14.44 13.99
N THR A 171 32.47 15.54 13.74
CA THR A 171 32.73 16.47 12.63
C THR A 171 33.89 17.41 12.93
N ALA A 172 34.24 17.58 14.22
CA ALA A 172 35.38 18.35 14.67
C ALA A 172 36.11 17.64 15.86
N ARG A 173 37.41 17.90 16.03
CA ARG A 173 38.18 17.33 17.14
C ARG A 173 37.68 17.89 18.49
N GLY A 174 37.26 17.01 19.39
CA GLY A 174 36.82 17.35 20.74
C GLY A 174 36.74 16.10 21.62
N ASP A 175 37.03 16.27 22.90
CA ASP A 175 37.00 15.19 23.89
C ASP A 175 35.61 15.03 24.47
N ALA A 176 34.72 14.40 23.70
CA ALA A 176 33.30 14.25 24.04
C ALA A 176 32.84 12.78 24.07
N ALA A 177 33.74 11.80 24.01
CA ALA A 177 33.37 10.37 23.93
C ALA A 177 32.52 9.93 25.14
N ALA A 178 32.89 10.30 26.37
CA ALA A 178 32.12 9.97 27.55
C ALA A 178 30.71 10.60 27.55
N ARG A 179 30.56 11.83 27.04
CA ARG A 179 29.29 12.51 26.92
C ARG A 179 28.44 11.88 25.85
N LEU A 180 29.03 11.45 24.74
CA LEU A 180 28.31 10.72 23.67
C LEU A 180 27.80 9.39 24.23
N THR A 181 28.61 8.61 24.92
CA THR A 181 28.19 7.35 25.55
C THR A 181 27.01 7.57 26.50
N ALA A 182 27.11 8.57 27.39
CA ALA A 182 26.03 8.89 28.30
C ALA A 182 24.74 9.29 27.56
N PHE A 183 24.82 10.11 26.50
CA PHE A 183 23.70 10.53 25.68
C PHE A 183 23.02 9.33 25.02
N LEU A 184 23.81 8.42 24.42
CA LEU A 184 23.29 7.23 23.76
C LEU A 184 22.62 6.27 24.76
N SER A 185 23.20 6.10 25.96
CA SER A 185 22.62 5.29 27.02
C SER A 185 21.27 5.86 27.52
N VAL A 186 21.19 7.18 27.71
CA VAL A 186 19.92 7.84 28.05
C VAL A 186 18.89 7.65 26.94
N GLY A 187 19.28 7.77 25.66
CA GLY A 187 18.40 7.52 24.55
C GLY A 187 17.82 6.10 24.52
N VAL A 188 18.60 5.10 24.93
CA VAL A 188 18.14 3.70 25.10
C VAL A 188 17.17 3.59 26.26
N LEU A 189 17.52 4.13 27.44
CA LEU A 189 16.70 4.04 28.65
C LEU A 189 15.35 4.77 28.53
N ALA A 190 15.29 5.81 27.70
CA ALA A 190 14.06 6.54 27.38
C ALA A 190 13.31 5.94 26.18
N SER A 191 13.60 4.70 25.76
CA SER A 191 12.99 4.07 24.59
C SER A 191 12.38 2.72 24.94
N ASN A 192 11.11 2.51 24.57
CA ASN A 192 10.41 1.23 24.65
C ASN A 192 10.58 0.39 23.37
N ALA A 193 11.19 0.96 22.35
CA ALA A 193 11.40 0.29 21.08
C ALA A 193 12.48 -0.80 21.17
N ARG A 194 12.26 -1.89 20.43
CA ARG A 194 13.19 -3.03 20.35
C ARG A 194 13.66 -3.25 18.92
N LEU A 195 14.96 -3.44 18.74
CA LEU A 195 15.55 -3.79 17.46
C LEU A 195 15.50 -5.31 17.26
N VAL A 196 14.86 -5.74 16.17
CA VAL A 196 14.70 -7.15 15.82
C VAL A 196 15.62 -7.48 14.65
N PRO A 197 16.50 -8.49 14.81
CA PRO A 197 17.41 -8.90 13.75
C PRO A 197 16.66 -9.56 12.58
N PRO A 198 17.30 -9.64 11.39
CA PRO A 198 16.79 -10.39 10.26
C PRO A 198 16.49 -11.84 10.62
N ALA A 199 15.36 -12.37 10.05
CA ALA A 199 14.96 -13.77 10.15
C ALA A 199 14.78 -14.36 8.74
N THR A 200 14.58 -15.68 8.65
CA THR A 200 14.45 -16.39 7.37
C THR A 200 13.33 -15.81 6.49
N ASP A 201 12.21 -15.43 7.11
CA ASP A 201 11.04 -14.88 6.40
C ASP A 201 11.11 -13.37 6.21
N GLU A 202 12.02 -12.69 6.93
CA GLU A 202 12.16 -11.23 6.92
C GLU A 202 13.64 -10.85 6.98
N PRO A 203 14.29 -10.66 5.82
CA PRO A 203 15.75 -10.50 5.73
C PRO A 203 16.25 -9.09 6.14
N ALA A 204 15.40 -8.22 6.66
CA ALA A 204 15.74 -6.86 7.08
C ALA A 204 15.59 -6.65 8.59
N TRP A 205 16.40 -5.77 9.15
CA TRP A 205 16.25 -5.28 10.52
C TRP A 205 14.92 -4.53 10.67
N ARG A 206 14.24 -4.75 11.79
CA ARG A 206 12.94 -4.14 12.11
C ARG A 206 12.95 -3.52 13.50
N ILE A 207 12.03 -2.60 13.70
CA ILE A 207 11.72 -2.05 15.03
C ILE A 207 10.33 -2.52 15.46
N LEU A 208 10.25 -2.95 16.72
CA LEU A 208 8.99 -3.08 17.46
C LEU A 208 8.90 -1.88 18.39
N GLY A 209 7.88 -1.03 18.21
CA GLY A 209 7.67 0.21 18.95
C GLY A 209 7.65 1.44 18.04
N ASP A 210 7.83 2.61 18.62
CA ASP A 210 7.82 3.88 17.90
C ASP A 210 9.05 4.01 16.99
N PRO A 211 8.91 4.48 15.73
CA PRO A 211 10.03 4.65 14.81
C PRO A 211 11.08 5.66 15.28
N THR A 212 10.70 6.67 16.05
CA THR A 212 11.62 7.68 16.58
C THR A 212 12.51 7.09 17.67
N GLU A 213 11.89 6.37 18.61
CA GLU A 213 12.61 5.62 19.65
C GLU A 213 13.52 4.56 19.02
N GLY A 214 13.01 3.83 18.03
CA GLY A 214 13.79 2.85 17.29
C GLY A 214 15.04 3.44 16.63
N ALA A 215 14.96 4.67 16.12
CA ALA A 215 16.12 5.36 15.55
C ALA A 215 17.19 5.65 16.61
N LEU A 216 16.81 5.94 17.86
CA LEU A 216 17.74 6.13 18.98
C LEU A 216 18.41 4.81 19.39
N VAL A 217 17.65 3.72 19.44
CA VAL A 217 18.18 2.37 19.71
C VAL A 217 19.20 1.95 18.64
N VAL A 218 18.90 2.17 17.37
CA VAL A 218 19.83 1.91 16.26
C VAL A 218 21.08 2.79 16.36
N LEU A 219 20.90 4.08 16.70
CA LEU A 219 22.02 5.00 16.90
C LEU A 219 22.95 4.53 18.03
N ALA A 220 22.39 4.07 19.14
CA ALA A 220 23.15 3.51 20.24
C ALA A 220 24.00 2.30 19.81
N ARG A 221 23.44 1.37 19.06
CA ARG A 221 24.17 0.24 18.46
C ARG A 221 25.31 0.69 17.55
N LYS A 222 25.09 1.70 16.69
CA LYS A 222 26.14 2.30 15.85
C LYS A 222 27.27 2.95 16.67
N GLY A 223 26.95 3.45 17.86
CA GLY A 223 27.90 3.98 18.82
C GLY A 223 28.57 2.92 19.69
N GLY A 224 28.36 1.63 19.44
CA GLY A 224 28.95 0.52 20.19
C GLY A 224 28.28 0.24 21.54
N ILE A 225 27.09 0.82 21.78
CA ILE A 225 26.29 0.56 22.98
C ILE A 225 25.38 -0.65 22.72
N ASP A 226 25.35 -1.57 23.68
CA ASP A 226 24.38 -2.68 23.67
C ASP A 226 23.11 -2.27 24.44
N PRO A 227 21.97 -2.05 23.77
CA PRO A 227 20.74 -1.63 24.42
C PRO A 227 20.25 -2.61 25.49
N GLU A 228 20.39 -3.91 25.25
CA GLU A 228 19.95 -4.94 26.19
C GLU A 228 20.82 -4.93 27.46
N ALA A 229 22.12 -4.72 27.32
CA ALA A 229 23.04 -4.63 28.45
C ALA A 229 22.77 -3.35 29.27
N VAL A 230 22.49 -2.22 28.62
CA VAL A 230 22.12 -0.97 29.29
C VAL A 230 20.82 -1.14 30.08
N ALA A 231 19.79 -1.72 29.47
CA ALA A 231 18.51 -1.97 30.14
C ALA A 231 18.66 -2.94 31.33
N ALA A 232 19.45 -4.01 31.18
CA ALA A 232 19.70 -4.97 32.26
C ALA A 232 20.51 -4.38 33.46
N ALA A 233 21.34 -3.37 33.21
CA ALA A 233 22.13 -2.70 34.26
C ALA A 233 21.34 -1.60 34.99
N ASN A 234 20.17 -1.21 34.50
CA ASN A 234 19.33 -0.13 35.06
C ASN A 234 17.91 -0.62 35.24
N GLU A 235 17.47 -0.78 36.47
CA GLU A 235 16.09 -1.17 36.78
C GLU A 235 15.14 0.00 36.51
N GLU A 236 14.09 -0.27 35.74
CA GLU A 236 13.03 0.71 35.52
C GLU A 236 12.15 0.80 36.77
N ILE A 237 12.08 1.96 37.38
CA ILE A 237 11.28 2.24 38.57
C ILE A 237 9.99 3.02 38.25
N GLY A 238 9.84 3.51 37.03
CA GLY A 238 8.67 4.24 36.55
C GLY A 238 8.91 4.90 35.22
N GLU A 239 7.85 5.09 34.47
CA GLU A 239 7.83 5.72 33.14
C GLU A 239 6.93 6.95 33.11
N LEU A 240 7.39 8.00 32.48
CA LEU A 240 6.57 9.12 32.05
C LEU A 240 6.43 9.02 30.52
N PRO A 241 5.36 8.39 30.00
CA PRO A 241 5.23 8.13 28.56
C PRO A 241 5.22 9.43 27.76
N PHE A 242 5.61 9.34 26.49
CA PHE A 242 5.66 10.47 25.58
C PHE A 242 4.30 11.20 25.54
N ASP A 243 4.35 12.49 25.72
CA ASP A 243 3.19 13.37 25.64
C ASP A 243 3.39 14.38 24.51
N SER A 244 2.47 14.38 23.54
CA SER A 244 2.54 15.24 22.36
C SER A 244 2.41 16.74 22.69
N THR A 245 1.85 17.09 23.84
CA THR A 245 1.72 18.48 24.32
C THR A 245 3.03 18.94 24.95
N ARG A 246 3.63 18.12 25.80
CA ARG A 246 4.91 18.40 26.46
C ARG A 246 6.11 18.22 25.55
N LYS A 247 5.99 17.37 24.49
CA LYS A 247 7.09 16.94 23.63
C LYS A 247 8.24 16.27 24.37
N LEU A 248 7.93 15.59 25.46
CA LEU A 248 8.86 14.92 26.37
C LEU A 248 8.36 13.51 26.68
N MET A 249 9.29 12.64 26.92
CA MET A 249 9.14 11.30 27.46
C MET A 249 9.99 11.20 28.72
#